data_dab7aa92df67ef853427c7f75d709899
#
_entry.id   dab7aa92df67ef853427c7f75d709899
#
_cell.length_a   1.000
_cell.length_b   1.000
_cell.length_c   1.000
_cell.angle_alpha   90.00
_cell.angle_beta   90.00
_cell.angle_gamma   90.00
#
_symmetry.space_group_name_H-M   'P 1'
#
loop_
_entity.id
_entity.type
_entity.pdbx_description
1 polymer ?
#
loop_
_entity_poly.entity_id
_entity_poly.type
_entity_poly.pdbx_seq_one_letter_code
_entity_poly.pdbx_strand_id
1 'polypeptide(L)'
;HTLLLLDATQSYHKEVERTQGEVTGAVANLLPRLRNPQETEVVIVTLPEATPVFEAERLQMDLQRAGINNKWWVVNACLSLTNTANSFLQAKAQSELTWIKKVEELSKGNAALIEWKNL
;
A
#
# COMPACT_ATOMS: atom_id res chain seq x y z
N HIS A 1 -7.77 -5.36 0.07
CA HIS A 1 -8.90 -5.81 0.92
C HIS A 1 -9.38 -4.75 1.87
N THR A 2 -8.47 -4.03 2.53
CA THR A 2 -8.82 -2.94 3.43
C THR A 2 -9.61 -1.85 2.71
N LEU A 3 -9.24 -1.55 1.48
CA LEU A 3 -9.90 -0.52 0.70
C LEU A 3 -11.32 -0.93 0.29
N LEU A 4 -11.52 -2.22 -0.02
CA LEU A 4 -12.85 -2.75 -0.30
C LEU A 4 -13.73 -2.70 0.93
N LEU A 5 -13.17 -2.93 2.13
CA LEU A 5 -13.89 -2.79 3.38
C LEU A 5 -14.32 -1.35 3.63
N LEU A 6 -13.49 -0.38 3.29
CA LEU A 6 -13.84 1.04 3.41
C LEU A 6 -14.98 1.42 2.47
N ASP A 7 -14.95 0.93 1.23
CA ASP A 7 -16.04 1.14 0.26
C ASP A 7 -17.33 0.48 0.74
N ALA A 8 -17.24 -0.77 1.22
CA ALA A 8 -18.37 -1.50 1.76
C ALA A 8 -18.96 -0.79 2.99
N THR A 9 -18.10 -0.27 3.85
CA THR A 9 -18.51 0.49 5.03
C THR A 9 -19.26 1.75 4.62
N GLN A 10 -18.79 2.47 3.63
CA GLN A 10 -19.45 3.67 3.14
C GLN A 10 -20.80 3.34 2.51
N SER A 11 -20.90 2.27 1.72
CA SER A 11 -22.16 1.82 1.11
C SER A 11 -23.16 1.39 2.18
N TYR A 12 -22.71 0.63 3.16
CA TYR A 12 -23.53 0.22 4.31
C TYR A 12 -24.02 1.43 5.08
N HIS A 13 -23.16 2.40 5.28
CA HIS A 13 -23.46 3.60 6.00
C HIS A 13 -24.56 4.42 5.30
N LYS A 14 -24.50 4.53 3.97
CA LYS A 14 -25.54 5.17 3.18
C LYS A 14 -26.88 4.46 3.34
N GLU A 15 -26.88 3.13 3.37
CA GLU A 15 -28.08 2.34 3.60
C GLU A 15 -28.68 2.58 4.97
N VAL A 16 -27.85 2.59 6.01
CA VAL A 16 -28.26 2.86 7.39
C VAL A 16 -28.84 4.28 7.49
N GLU A 17 -28.17 5.24 6.88
CA GLU A 17 -28.64 6.62 6.86
C GLU A 17 -30.02 6.75 6.21
N ARG A 18 -30.23 6.05 5.08
CA ARG A 18 -31.50 6.05 4.37
C ARG A 18 -32.63 5.40 5.18
N THR A 19 -32.32 4.36 5.97
CA THR A 19 -33.32 3.62 6.73
C THR A 19 -33.56 4.17 8.14
N GLN A 20 -32.54 4.74 8.79
CA GLN A 20 -32.60 5.16 10.18
C GLN A 20 -32.44 6.68 10.37
N GLY A 21 -31.98 7.40 9.36
CA GLY A 21 -31.89 8.86 9.41
C GLY A 21 -30.78 9.44 10.26
N GLU A 22 -29.94 8.60 10.90
CA GLU A 22 -28.83 9.06 11.70
C GLU A 22 -27.51 8.43 11.28
N VAL A 23 -26.46 9.27 11.22
CA VAL A 23 -25.11 8.88 10.84
C VAL A 23 -24.15 9.41 11.89
N THR A 24 -23.26 8.55 12.38
CA THR A 24 -22.17 9.02 13.24
C THR A 24 -21.16 9.79 12.37
N GLY A 25 -20.87 11.05 12.74
CA GLY A 25 -19.99 11.92 11.95
C GLY A 25 -18.60 11.36 11.72
N ALA A 26 -18.09 10.53 12.66
CA ALA A 26 -16.76 9.92 12.55
C ALA A 26 -16.66 8.99 11.33
N VAL A 27 -17.68 8.14 11.09
CA VAL A 27 -17.70 7.23 9.96
C VAL A 27 -17.99 7.97 8.65
N ALA A 28 -18.91 8.92 8.67
CA ALA A 28 -19.26 9.70 7.49
C ALA A 28 -18.09 10.50 6.92
N ASN A 29 -17.13 10.90 7.78
CA ASN A 29 -16.00 11.73 7.39
C ASN A 29 -14.73 10.92 7.10
N LEU A 30 -14.74 9.60 7.30
CA LEU A 30 -13.54 8.78 7.15
C LEU A 30 -12.98 8.82 5.71
N LEU A 31 -13.81 8.51 4.73
CA LEU A 31 -13.37 8.43 3.34
C LEU A 31 -12.96 9.80 2.77
N PRO A 32 -13.70 10.90 3.01
CA PRO A 32 -13.23 12.22 2.61
C PRO A 32 -11.88 12.60 3.22
N ARG A 33 -11.62 12.22 4.47
CA ARG A 33 -10.33 12.48 5.12
C ARG A 33 -9.21 11.68 4.47
N LEU A 34 -9.47 10.44 4.10
CA LEU A 34 -8.49 9.60 3.40
C LEU A 34 -8.16 10.17 2.01
N ARG A 35 -9.11 10.85 1.38
CA ARG A 35 -8.92 11.48 0.07
C ARG A 35 -8.21 12.83 0.16
N ASN A 36 -8.16 13.44 1.33
CA ASN A 36 -7.55 14.75 1.51
C ASN A 36 -6.05 14.61 1.77
N PRO A 37 -5.17 14.99 0.81
CA PRO A 37 -3.73 14.83 0.98
C PRO A 37 -3.13 15.69 2.09
N GLN A 38 -3.86 16.68 2.59
CA GLN A 38 -3.40 17.52 3.71
C GLN A 38 -3.71 16.90 5.06
N GLU A 39 -4.70 16.01 5.12
CA GLU A 39 -5.10 15.34 6.38
C GLU A 39 -4.55 13.93 6.48
N THR A 40 -4.32 13.24 5.36
CA THR A 40 -3.93 11.83 5.34
C THR A 40 -2.89 11.60 4.27
N GLU A 41 -1.85 10.89 4.64
CA GLU A 41 -0.85 10.38 3.71
C GLU A 41 -0.89 8.87 3.72
N VAL A 42 -1.03 8.28 2.54
CA VAL A 42 -1.10 6.82 2.39
C VAL A 42 0.22 6.34 1.80
N VAL A 43 0.85 5.41 2.48
CA VAL A 43 2.12 4.80 2.05
C VAL A 43 1.85 3.34 1.77
N ILE A 44 2.23 2.86 0.57
CA ILE A 44 2.11 1.45 0.23
C ILE A 44 3.39 0.75 0.66
N VAL A 45 3.25 -0.29 1.48
CA VAL A 45 4.36 -1.11 1.94
C VAL A 45 4.28 -2.48 1.27
N THR A 46 5.38 -2.93 0.68
CA THR A 46 5.45 -4.22 0.02
C THR A 46 6.76 -4.92 0.35
N LEU A 47 6.81 -6.22 0.07
CA LEU A 47 8.04 -6.99 0.06
C LEU A 47 8.58 -7.03 -1.37
N PRO A 48 9.90 -7.24 -1.57
CA PRO A 48 10.49 -7.29 -2.91
C PRO A 48 10.30 -8.66 -3.56
N GLU A 49 9.06 -9.09 -3.69
CA GLU A 49 8.67 -10.39 -4.23
C GLU A 49 7.48 -10.22 -5.18
N ALA A 50 7.29 -11.19 -6.07
CA ALA A 50 6.28 -11.12 -7.12
C ALA A 50 4.86 -10.87 -6.58
N THR A 51 4.38 -11.74 -5.71
CA THR A 51 3.00 -11.65 -5.22
C THR A 51 2.72 -10.39 -4.43
N PRO A 52 3.54 -10.01 -3.42
CA PRO A 52 3.33 -8.75 -2.72
C PRO A 52 3.35 -7.53 -3.64
N VAL A 53 4.25 -7.49 -4.62
CA VAL A 53 4.33 -6.35 -5.54
C VAL A 53 3.09 -6.28 -6.44
N PHE A 54 2.60 -7.40 -6.95
CA PHE A 54 1.37 -7.41 -7.74
C PHE A 54 0.15 -7.02 -6.92
N GLU A 55 0.08 -7.45 -5.66
CA GLU A 55 -0.98 -7.03 -4.75
C GLU A 55 -0.91 -5.54 -4.45
N ALA A 56 0.29 -5.02 -4.26
CA ALA A 56 0.51 -3.60 -4.03
C ALA A 56 0.10 -2.77 -5.26
N GLU A 57 0.37 -3.26 -6.46
CA GLU A 57 -0.07 -2.62 -7.69
C GLU A 57 -1.61 -2.55 -7.78
N ARG A 58 -2.30 -3.63 -7.42
CA ARG A 58 -3.76 -3.64 -7.34
C ARG A 58 -4.26 -2.64 -6.31
N LEU A 59 -3.60 -2.59 -5.15
CA LEU A 59 -3.94 -1.62 -4.11
C LEU A 59 -3.79 -0.20 -4.61
N GLN A 60 -2.73 0.10 -5.35
CA GLN A 60 -2.55 1.42 -5.97
C GLN A 60 -3.71 1.77 -6.89
N MET A 61 -4.13 0.83 -7.73
CA MET A 61 -5.26 1.02 -8.62
C MET A 61 -6.56 1.24 -7.86
N ASP A 62 -6.77 0.48 -6.80
CA ASP A 62 -7.95 0.64 -5.94
C ASP A 62 -7.96 1.99 -5.23
N LEU A 63 -6.81 2.44 -4.74
CA LEU A 63 -6.66 3.76 -4.14
C LEU A 63 -7.02 4.85 -5.13
N GLN A 64 -6.54 4.74 -6.37
CA GLN A 64 -6.83 5.70 -7.42
C GLN A 64 -8.33 5.75 -7.72
N ARG A 65 -8.98 4.59 -7.80
CA ARG A 65 -10.44 4.53 -8.03
C ARG A 65 -11.23 5.15 -6.89
N ALA A 66 -10.74 5.00 -5.66
CA ALA A 66 -11.38 5.59 -4.50
C ALA A 66 -11.07 7.09 -4.34
N GLY A 67 -10.23 7.66 -5.20
CA GLY A 67 -9.82 9.06 -5.11
C GLY A 67 -8.80 9.32 -4.02
N ILE A 68 -8.12 8.30 -3.56
CA ILE A 68 -7.08 8.40 -2.52
C ILE A 68 -5.73 8.45 -3.21
N ASN A 69 -4.96 9.49 -2.94
CA ASN A 69 -3.61 9.63 -3.49
C ASN A 69 -2.60 8.97 -2.57
N ASN A 70 -1.71 8.17 -3.16
CA ASN A 70 -0.51 7.70 -2.48
C ASN A 70 0.70 8.19 -3.26
N LYS A 71 1.62 8.82 -2.57
CA LYS A 71 2.86 9.31 -3.18
C LYS A 71 4.02 8.35 -2.92
N TRP A 72 4.08 7.81 -1.72
CA TRP A 72 5.24 7.08 -1.23
C TRP A 72 5.00 5.59 -1.19
N TRP A 73 6.06 4.85 -1.51
CA TRP A 73 6.11 3.40 -1.38
C TRP A 73 7.28 3.03 -0.49
N VAL A 74 7.16 1.92 0.22
CA VAL A 74 8.23 1.34 1.01
C VAL A 74 8.39 -0.12 0.62
N VAL A 75 9.60 -0.52 0.21
CA VAL A 75 9.94 -1.93 -0.02
C VAL A 75 10.67 -2.41 1.22
N ASN A 76 10.04 -3.29 1.98
CA ASN A 76 10.56 -3.76 3.25
C ASN A 76 11.36 -5.05 3.07
N ALA A 77 12.29 -5.30 4.00
CA ALA A 77 13.06 -6.53 4.11
C ALA A 77 13.88 -6.86 2.85
N CYS A 78 14.57 -5.88 2.28
CA CYS A 78 15.39 -6.04 1.08
C CYS A 78 16.71 -6.73 1.40
N LEU A 79 16.87 -7.97 0.93
CA LEU A 79 18.16 -8.69 1.04
C LEU A 79 19.22 -8.09 0.12
N SER A 80 18.81 -7.45 -0.97
CA SER A 80 19.74 -6.82 -1.91
C SER A 80 20.57 -5.70 -1.26
N LEU A 81 20.10 -5.12 -0.17
CA LEU A 81 20.82 -4.13 0.60
C LEU A 81 21.75 -4.75 1.64
N THR A 82 21.62 -6.06 1.88
CA THR A 82 22.39 -6.80 2.89
C THR A 82 23.60 -7.42 2.25
N ASN A 83 24.76 -7.22 2.86
CA ASN A 83 25.99 -7.87 2.40
C ASN A 83 26.09 -9.26 3.03
N THR A 84 25.70 -10.29 2.28
CA THR A 84 25.70 -11.67 2.76
C THR A 84 26.64 -12.55 1.94
N ALA A 85 27.31 -13.49 2.64
CA ALA A 85 28.17 -14.50 2.01
C ALA A 85 27.39 -15.77 1.64
N ASN A 86 26.14 -15.91 2.07
CA ASN A 86 25.33 -17.08 1.80
C ASN A 86 24.84 -17.06 0.34
N SER A 87 25.20 -18.11 -0.42
CA SER A 87 24.88 -18.15 -1.86
C SER A 87 23.38 -18.19 -2.15
N PHE A 88 22.59 -18.85 -1.30
CA PHE A 88 21.14 -18.88 -1.44
C PHE A 88 20.54 -17.49 -1.24
N LEU A 89 20.98 -16.76 -0.21
CA LEU A 89 20.50 -15.41 0.05
C LEU A 89 20.99 -14.42 -1.01
N GLN A 90 22.18 -14.64 -1.57
CA GLN A 90 22.66 -13.82 -2.69
C GLN A 90 21.80 -14.01 -3.94
N ALA A 91 21.40 -15.25 -4.23
CA ALA A 91 20.54 -15.53 -5.37
C ALA A 91 19.16 -14.91 -5.16
N LYS A 92 18.62 -14.96 -3.95
CA LYS A 92 17.35 -14.31 -3.62
C LYS A 92 17.47 -12.79 -3.71
N ALA A 93 18.55 -12.21 -3.21
CA ALA A 93 18.81 -10.78 -3.31
C ALA A 93 18.85 -10.33 -4.78
N GLN A 94 19.46 -11.13 -5.66
CA GLN A 94 19.51 -10.85 -7.09
C GLN A 94 18.10 -10.85 -7.70
N SER A 95 17.25 -11.79 -7.31
CA SER A 95 15.88 -11.86 -7.83
C SER A 95 15.01 -10.69 -7.35
N GLU A 96 15.31 -10.11 -6.19
CA GLU A 96 14.59 -8.95 -5.67
C GLU A 96 14.74 -7.70 -6.54
N LEU A 97 15.86 -7.59 -7.25
CA LEU A 97 16.15 -6.38 -8.04
C LEU A 97 15.08 -6.11 -9.09
N THR A 98 14.52 -7.15 -9.70
CA THR A 98 13.44 -7.03 -10.67
C THR A 98 12.20 -6.36 -10.03
N TRP A 99 11.85 -6.79 -8.83
CA TRP A 99 10.66 -6.30 -8.14
C TRP A 99 10.87 -4.92 -7.53
N ILE A 100 12.08 -4.64 -7.05
CA ILE A 100 12.45 -3.29 -6.60
C ILE A 100 12.35 -2.31 -7.75
N LYS A 101 12.83 -2.69 -8.93
CA LYS A 101 12.72 -1.86 -10.14
C LYS A 101 11.26 -1.63 -10.52
N LYS A 102 10.44 -2.66 -10.42
CA LYS A 102 9.00 -2.55 -10.68
C LYS A 102 8.34 -1.53 -9.75
N VAL A 103 8.66 -1.59 -8.45
CA VAL A 103 8.14 -0.64 -7.46
C VAL A 103 8.63 0.78 -7.77
N GLU A 104 9.88 0.92 -8.16
CA GLU A 104 10.43 2.23 -8.54
C GLU A 104 9.64 2.83 -9.71
N GLU A 105 9.28 2.02 -10.69
CA GLU A 105 8.45 2.46 -11.81
C GLU A 105 7.02 2.82 -11.35
N LEU A 106 6.40 1.97 -10.52
CA LEU A 106 5.03 2.21 -10.01
C LEU A 106 4.95 3.45 -9.14
N SER A 107 5.99 3.74 -8.38
CA SER A 107 6.06 4.88 -7.47
C SER A 107 6.58 6.14 -8.13
N LYS A 108 7.01 6.06 -9.37
CA LYS A 108 7.66 7.18 -10.10
C LYS A 108 8.87 7.71 -9.34
N GLY A 109 9.67 6.81 -8.78
CA GLY A 109 10.87 7.13 -8.03
C GLY A 109 10.64 7.48 -6.55
N ASN A 110 9.40 7.42 -6.06
CA ASN A 110 9.09 7.75 -4.68
C ASN A 110 9.03 6.50 -3.80
N ALA A 111 10.07 5.68 -3.86
CA ALA A 111 10.17 4.45 -3.08
C ALA A 111 11.35 4.50 -2.13
N ALA A 112 11.14 4.07 -0.90
CA ALA A 112 12.18 3.87 0.09
C ALA A 112 12.42 2.37 0.26
N LEU A 113 13.67 1.97 0.40
CA LEU A 113 14.06 0.58 0.59
C LEU A 113 14.51 0.38 2.03
N ILE A 114 13.97 -0.63 2.69
CA ILE A 114 14.37 -0.99 4.05
C ILE A 114 15.11 -2.32 4.02
N GLU A 115 16.30 -2.32 4.58
CA GLU A 115 17.16 -3.50 4.64
C GLU A 115 16.52 -4.60 5.48
N TRP A 116 16.64 -5.85 5.01
CA TRP A 116 16.30 -7.01 5.83
C TRP A 116 17.24 -7.11 7.01
N LYS A 117 16.67 -7.28 8.20
CA LYS A 117 17.43 -7.43 9.43
C LYS A 117 17.11 -8.76 10.10
N ASN A 118 18.16 -9.45 10.53
CA ASN A 118 18.02 -10.64 11.33
C ASN A 118 17.85 -10.21 12.80
N LEU A 119 16.67 -10.41 13.32
CA LEU A 119 16.34 -10.07 14.71
C LEU A 119 16.67 -11.21 15.66
#